data_160653d9ff594d9d0ca71b9c58250c8e
#
_entry.id   160653d9ff594d9d0ca71b9c58250c8e
#
_cell.length_a   1.000
_cell.length_b   1.000
_cell.length_c   1.000
_cell.angle_alpha   90.00
_cell.angle_beta   90.00
_cell.angle_gamma   90.00
#
_symmetry.space_group_name_H-M   'P 1'
#
loop_
_entity.id
_entity.type
_entity.pdbx_description
1 polymer ?
#
loop_
_entity_poly.entity_id
_entity_poly.type
_entity_poly.pdbx_seq_one_letter_code
_entity_poly.pdbx_strand_id
1 'polypeptide(L)'
;LLGAELPVLQQYAQRPAGKALKHLFQDPRYEIIVGDGRRELTMSQEKFDIIEADAIQPWRSRAGMLYSQEFFQQVQAHLKPGGFFVQWDVGAGAQQTMQSVFPYVVKVGMAGNLWILIGGNDPISFDKKQLLQRLAQPQVINFLQQAQIDPNKVRQDVRQAYVRQFAPQDEKPQPYNSDLFPRGEYYLNQ
;
A
#
# COMPACT_ATOMS: atom_id res chain seq x y z
N LEU A 1 8.69 5.31 -14.53
CA LEU A 1 7.44 5.32 -15.31
C LEU A 1 6.69 6.64 -15.15
N LEU A 2 6.40 7.12 -13.94
CA LEU A 2 5.72 8.41 -13.71
C LEU A 2 6.41 9.61 -14.36
N GLY A 3 7.74 9.60 -14.50
CA GLY A 3 8.47 10.70 -15.11
C GLY A 3 8.10 10.96 -16.58
N ALA A 4 7.80 9.91 -17.35
CA ALA A 4 7.34 10.03 -18.74
C ALA A 4 5.84 10.28 -18.84
N GLU A 5 5.06 9.82 -17.88
CA GLU A 5 3.59 9.91 -17.86
C GLU A 5 3.09 11.24 -17.29
N LEU A 6 3.82 11.83 -16.33
CA LEU A 6 3.40 13.06 -15.66
C LEU A 6 3.08 14.22 -16.62
N PRO A 7 3.91 14.53 -17.64
CA PRO A 7 3.56 15.57 -18.61
C PRO A 7 2.29 15.27 -19.40
N VAL A 8 2.04 13.98 -19.72
CA VAL A 8 0.82 13.55 -20.41
C VAL A 8 -0.40 13.74 -19.52
N LEU A 9 -0.30 13.36 -18.23
CA LEU A 9 -1.36 13.56 -17.26
C LEU A 9 -1.64 15.06 -17.01
N GLN A 10 -0.60 15.87 -16.93
CA GLN A 10 -0.72 17.32 -16.80
C GLN A 10 -1.41 17.94 -18.02
N GLN A 11 -1.07 17.49 -19.24
CA GLN A 11 -1.76 17.91 -20.47
C GLN A 11 -3.22 17.45 -20.49
N TYR A 12 -3.49 16.21 -20.07
CA TYR A 12 -4.85 15.68 -19.98
C TYR A 12 -5.69 16.46 -18.94
N ALA A 13 -5.11 16.88 -17.84
CA ALA A 13 -5.77 17.68 -16.82
C ALA A 13 -6.30 19.03 -17.32
N GLN A 14 -5.79 19.55 -18.45
CA GLN A 14 -6.29 20.77 -19.08
C GLN A 14 -7.58 20.53 -19.90
N ARG A 15 -7.94 19.29 -20.19
CA ARG A 15 -9.14 18.94 -20.93
C ARG A 15 -10.36 18.92 -19.99
N PRO A 16 -11.60 19.13 -20.50
CA PRO A 16 -12.81 19.05 -19.66
C PRO A 16 -12.94 17.72 -18.91
N ALA A 17 -12.56 16.60 -19.55
CA ALA A 17 -12.55 15.27 -18.95
C ALA A 17 -11.47 15.09 -17.86
N GLY A 18 -10.43 15.93 -17.84
CA GLY A 18 -9.33 15.88 -16.89
C GLY A 18 -9.53 16.72 -15.62
N LYS A 19 -10.73 17.27 -15.40
CA LYS A 19 -11.01 18.18 -14.28
C LYS A 19 -10.60 17.63 -12.91
N ALA A 20 -10.81 16.33 -12.66
CA ALA A 20 -10.42 15.70 -11.39
C ALA A 20 -8.89 15.73 -11.20
N LEU A 21 -8.10 15.40 -12.24
CA LEU A 21 -6.64 15.49 -12.22
C LEU A 21 -6.15 16.93 -12.02
N LYS A 22 -6.83 17.91 -12.63
CA LYS A 22 -6.49 19.31 -12.42
C LYS A 22 -6.63 19.72 -10.96
N HIS A 23 -7.71 19.29 -10.30
CA HIS A 23 -7.89 19.53 -8.86
C HIS A 23 -6.79 18.85 -8.03
N LEU A 24 -6.42 17.61 -8.36
CA LEU A 24 -5.35 16.90 -7.68
C LEU A 24 -4.03 17.66 -7.78
N PHE A 25 -3.63 18.08 -8.98
CA PHE A 25 -2.38 18.84 -9.19
C PHE A 25 -2.36 20.24 -8.55
N GLN A 26 -3.52 20.79 -8.23
CA GLN A 26 -3.66 22.10 -7.60
C GLN A 26 -3.88 22.03 -6.08
N ASP A 27 -4.09 20.84 -5.53
CA ASP A 27 -4.33 20.66 -4.10
C ASP A 27 -2.97 20.72 -3.35
N PRO A 28 -2.77 21.69 -2.47
CA PRO A 28 -1.48 21.86 -1.76
C PRO A 28 -1.13 20.74 -0.78
N ARG A 29 -2.08 19.82 -0.55
CA ARG A 29 -1.85 18.61 0.28
C ARG A 29 -1.11 17.52 -0.47
N TYR A 30 -1.00 17.63 -1.81
CA TYR A 30 -0.30 16.66 -2.64
C TYR A 30 1.02 17.21 -3.13
N GLU A 31 2.07 16.48 -2.87
CA GLU A 31 3.38 16.69 -3.47
C GLU A 31 3.69 15.48 -4.38
N ILE A 32 4.03 15.76 -5.63
CA ILE A 32 4.36 14.72 -6.62
C ILE A 32 5.85 14.80 -6.91
N ILE A 33 6.58 13.80 -6.43
CA ILE A 33 8.01 13.67 -6.68
C ILE A 33 8.22 12.61 -7.75
N VAL A 34 8.90 12.98 -8.83
CA VAL A 34 9.27 12.06 -9.90
C VAL A 34 10.64 11.49 -9.61
N GLY A 35 10.70 10.21 -9.27
CA GLY A 35 11.94 9.55 -8.91
C GLY A 35 11.77 8.06 -8.63
N ASP A 36 12.82 7.46 -8.12
CA ASP A 36 12.78 6.12 -7.53
C ASP A 36 12.26 6.23 -6.09
N GLY A 37 11.06 5.72 -5.84
CA GLY A 37 10.40 5.87 -4.53
C GLY A 37 11.19 5.26 -3.38
N ARG A 38 11.94 4.18 -3.60
CA ARG A 38 12.80 3.60 -2.59
C ARG A 38 13.98 4.50 -2.26
N ARG A 39 14.59 5.11 -3.28
CA ARG A 39 15.67 6.10 -3.10
C ARG A 39 15.16 7.33 -2.37
N GLU A 40 14.01 7.86 -2.78
CA GLU A 40 13.39 9.04 -2.16
C GLU A 40 13.11 8.77 -0.67
N LEU A 41 12.56 7.59 -0.35
CA LEU A 41 12.34 7.18 1.03
C LEU A 41 13.66 7.11 1.83
N THR A 42 14.72 6.55 1.21
CA THR A 42 16.04 6.43 1.86
C THR A 42 16.64 7.80 2.20
N MET A 43 16.42 8.79 1.34
CA MET A 43 16.97 10.15 1.52
C MET A 43 16.09 11.02 2.41
N SER A 44 14.86 10.64 2.66
CA SER A 44 13.91 11.36 3.51
C SER A 44 14.31 11.26 4.99
N GLN A 45 14.11 12.34 5.74
CA GLN A 45 14.18 12.37 7.20
C GLN A 45 12.77 12.30 7.83
N GLU A 46 11.74 12.27 7.00
CA GLU A 46 10.36 12.32 7.46
C GLU A 46 9.88 10.97 7.94
N LYS A 47 8.88 11.01 8.83
CA LYS A 47 8.11 9.85 9.27
C LYS A 47 6.67 9.99 8.80
N PHE A 48 6.08 8.88 8.42
CA PHE A 48 4.76 8.84 7.80
C PHE A 48 3.77 8.05 8.66
N ASP A 49 2.52 8.49 8.65
CA ASP A 49 1.42 7.75 9.27
C ASP A 49 1.06 6.52 8.43
N ILE A 50 1.14 6.66 7.11
CA ILE A 50 0.88 5.58 6.15
C ILE A 50 1.94 5.65 5.06
N ILE A 51 2.54 4.51 4.76
CA ILE A 51 3.34 4.30 3.55
C ILE A 51 2.61 3.25 2.72
N GLU A 52 2.34 3.55 1.46
CA GLU A 52 1.70 2.62 0.52
C GLU A 52 2.64 2.34 -0.65
N ALA A 53 2.81 1.07 -0.97
CA ALA A 53 3.49 0.65 -2.17
C ALA A 53 2.52 -0.14 -3.05
N ASP A 54 1.93 0.54 -4.04
CA ASP A 54 1.22 -0.10 -5.15
C ASP A 54 2.25 -0.53 -6.20
N ALA A 55 3.09 -1.47 -5.78
CA ALA A 55 4.22 -1.91 -6.57
C ALA A 55 3.76 -2.86 -7.68
N ILE A 56 4.43 -2.75 -8.83
CA ILE A 56 4.27 -3.70 -9.93
C ILE A 56 4.60 -5.12 -9.47
N GLN A 57 4.07 -6.10 -10.17
CA GLN A 57 4.27 -7.52 -9.82
C GLN A 57 5.75 -7.85 -9.65
N PRO A 58 6.14 -8.64 -8.64
CA PRO A 58 7.53 -8.92 -8.28
C PRO A 58 8.33 -9.65 -9.38
N TRP A 59 7.64 -10.33 -10.29
CA TRP A 59 8.26 -10.98 -11.46
C TRP A 59 8.62 -10.02 -12.60
N ARG A 60 8.32 -8.73 -12.47
CA ARG A 60 8.82 -7.70 -13.38
C ARG A 60 10.25 -7.36 -13.01
N SER A 61 11.09 -7.11 -14.00
CA SER A 61 12.50 -6.78 -13.79
C SER A 61 12.68 -5.65 -12.76
N ARG A 62 13.48 -5.90 -11.75
CA ARG A 62 13.79 -5.02 -10.61
C ARG A 62 12.61 -4.72 -9.66
N ALA A 63 11.43 -5.29 -9.90
CA ALA A 63 10.29 -5.10 -8.99
C ALA A 63 10.44 -5.91 -7.69
N GLY A 64 11.17 -7.02 -7.72
CA GLY A 64 11.44 -7.84 -6.55
C GLY A 64 12.10 -7.08 -5.40
N MET A 65 12.85 -6.02 -5.71
CA MET A 65 13.47 -5.15 -4.69
C MET A 65 12.46 -4.37 -3.84
N LEU A 66 11.23 -4.17 -4.34
CA LEU A 66 10.12 -3.54 -3.57
C LEU A 66 9.37 -4.55 -2.68
N TYR A 67 9.80 -5.81 -2.70
CA TYR A 67 9.29 -6.89 -1.86
C TYR A 67 10.41 -7.51 -1.01
N SER A 68 11.58 -6.86 -0.95
CA SER A 68 12.73 -7.34 -0.21
C SER A 68 12.66 -6.99 1.27
N GLN A 69 13.37 -7.74 2.09
CA GLN A 69 13.51 -7.47 3.51
C GLN A 69 14.08 -6.09 3.76
N GLU A 70 15.09 -5.69 3.00
CA GLU A 70 15.78 -4.42 3.14
C GLU A 70 14.84 -3.24 2.83
N PHE A 71 13.98 -3.36 1.83
CA PHE A 71 12.97 -2.35 1.55
C PHE A 71 11.96 -2.25 2.70
N PHE A 72 11.47 -3.38 3.21
CA PHE A 72 10.53 -3.37 4.32
C PHE A 72 11.15 -2.81 5.61
N GLN A 73 12.44 -3.04 5.86
CA GLN A 73 13.16 -2.41 6.96
C GLN A 73 13.27 -0.88 6.80
N GLN A 74 13.53 -0.41 5.58
CA GLN A 74 13.51 1.02 5.28
C GLN A 74 12.14 1.64 5.55
N VAL A 75 11.08 1.00 5.05
CA VAL A 75 9.70 1.43 5.30
C VAL A 75 9.42 1.45 6.80
N GLN A 76 9.74 0.37 7.51
CA GLN A 76 9.55 0.26 8.97
C GLN A 76 10.22 1.41 9.72
N ALA A 77 11.45 1.76 9.31
CA ALA A 77 12.20 2.84 9.91
C ALA A 77 11.58 4.23 9.67
N HIS A 78 10.75 4.41 8.64
CA HIS A 78 10.08 5.67 8.31
C HIS A 78 8.62 5.75 8.78
N LEU A 79 8.12 4.75 9.49
CA LEU A 79 6.79 4.84 10.10
C LEU A 79 6.84 5.65 11.40
N LYS A 80 5.81 6.46 11.63
CA LYS A 80 5.51 7.06 12.94
C LYS A 80 5.02 5.99 13.92
N PRO A 81 5.02 6.25 15.24
CA PRO A 81 4.29 5.45 16.20
C PRO A 81 2.81 5.31 15.76
N GLY A 82 2.29 4.10 15.74
CA GLY A 82 0.94 3.79 15.24
C GLY A 82 0.77 3.84 13.72
N GLY A 83 1.82 4.17 12.98
CA GLY A 83 1.82 4.16 11.53
C GLY A 83 1.89 2.74 10.94
N PHE A 84 1.47 2.58 9.69
CA PHE A 84 1.48 1.28 9.03
C PHE A 84 1.85 1.37 7.55
N PHE A 85 2.38 0.26 7.07
CA PHE A 85 2.72 0.03 5.67
C PHE A 85 1.63 -0.79 4.98
N VAL A 86 1.26 -0.41 3.77
CA VAL A 86 0.28 -1.12 2.96
C VAL A 86 0.91 -1.53 1.64
N GLN A 87 0.74 -2.80 1.28
CA GLN A 87 1.22 -3.32 0.00
C GLN A 87 0.27 -4.35 -0.58
N TRP A 88 0.19 -4.39 -1.89
CA TRP A 88 -0.48 -5.46 -2.60
C TRP A 88 0.18 -6.81 -2.31
N ASP A 89 -0.63 -7.80 -1.92
CA ASP A 89 -0.15 -9.16 -1.69
C ASP A 89 -0.13 -9.94 -3.00
N VAL A 90 1.06 -10.22 -3.45
CA VAL A 90 1.33 -10.97 -4.68
C VAL A 90 1.68 -12.44 -4.41
N GLY A 91 1.49 -12.90 -3.19
CA GLY A 91 1.68 -14.31 -2.82
C GLY A 91 2.46 -14.53 -1.52
N ALA A 92 2.66 -15.80 -1.20
CA ALA A 92 3.23 -16.23 0.09
C ALA A 92 4.61 -15.63 0.38
N GLY A 93 5.42 -15.38 -0.65
CA GLY A 93 6.75 -14.81 -0.48
C GLY A 93 6.74 -13.37 0.05
N ALA A 94 5.81 -12.52 -0.44
CA ALA A 94 5.65 -11.15 0.06
C ALA A 94 5.19 -11.15 1.52
N GLN A 95 4.21 -11.99 1.85
CA GLN A 95 3.71 -12.15 3.21
C GLN A 95 4.83 -12.60 4.16
N GLN A 96 5.59 -13.65 3.82
CA GLN A 96 6.67 -14.17 4.66
C GLN A 96 7.76 -13.12 4.89
N THR A 97 8.14 -12.37 3.84
CA THR A 97 9.13 -11.30 3.96
C THR A 97 8.61 -10.17 4.84
N MET A 98 7.34 -9.79 4.71
CA MET A 98 6.75 -8.77 5.58
C MET A 98 6.74 -9.22 7.06
N GLN A 99 6.41 -10.47 7.34
CA GLN A 99 6.44 -11.04 8.70
C GLN A 99 7.87 -11.15 9.28
N SER A 100 8.89 -11.24 8.43
CA SER A 100 10.28 -11.22 8.91
C SER A 100 10.72 -9.86 9.43
N VAL A 101 10.03 -8.79 9.05
CA VAL A 101 10.35 -7.41 9.44
C VAL A 101 9.36 -6.88 10.47
N PHE A 102 8.09 -6.84 10.13
CA PHE A 102 7.06 -6.24 10.97
C PHE A 102 6.57 -7.20 12.06
N PRO A 103 6.48 -6.74 13.33
CA PRO A 103 5.93 -7.55 14.42
C PRO A 103 4.43 -7.81 14.25
N TYR A 104 3.70 -6.90 13.62
CA TYR A 104 2.26 -7.03 13.40
C TYR A 104 1.96 -6.98 11.91
N VAL A 105 1.34 -8.04 11.41
CA VAL A 105 0.95 -8.13 9.99
C VAL A 105 -0.51 -8.55 9.91
N VAL A 106 -1.25 -7.85 9.06
CA VAL A 106 -2.65 -8.16 8.74
C VAL A 106 -2.77 -8.38 7.24
N LYS A 107 -3.46 -9.44 6.85
CA LYS A 107 -3.84 -9.71 5.46
C LYS A 107 -5.32 -9.45 5.29
N VAL A 108 -5.67 -8.63 4.31
CA VAL A 108 -7.05 -8.29 3.96
C VAL A 108 -7.33 -8.75 2.55
N GLY A 109 -8.36 -9.57 2.39
CA GLY A 109 -8.87 -10.00 1.08
C GLY A 109 -10.19 -9.29 0.79
N MET A 110 -10.29 -8.73 -0.41
CA MET A 110 -11.49 -8.06 -0.90
C MET A 110 -12.05 -8.80 -2.13
N ALA A 111 -13.24 -8.42 -2.56
CA ALA A 111 -13.85 -8.97 -3.76
C ALA A 111 -12.91 -8.85 -4.98
N GLY A 112 -12.94 -9.83 -5.89
CA GLY A 112 -12.12 -9.84 -7.09
C GLY A 112 -10.69 -10.36 -6.90
N ASN A 113 -10.45 -11.17 -5.85
CA ASN A 113 -9.12 -11.72 -5.52
C ASN A 113 -8.04 -10.65 -5.25
N LEU A 114 -8.46 -9.47 -4.85
CA LEU A 114 -7.54 -8.44 -4.40
C LEU A 114 -7.15 -8.71 -2.94
N TRP A 115 -5.86 -8.87 -2.72
CA TRP A 115 -5.28 -9.10 -1.40
C TRP A 115 -4.28 -8.00 -1.08
N ILE A 116 -4.36 -7.46 0.12
CA ILE A 116 -3.39 -6.50 0.64
C ILE A 116 -2.78 -6.99 1.94
N LEU A 117 -1.53 -6.64 2.15
CA LEU A 117 -0.79 -6.84 3.40
C LEU A 117 -0.64 -5.49 4.09
N ILE A 118 -0.82 -5.49 5.39
CA ILE A 118 -0.62 -4.31 6.24
C ILE A 118 0.39 -4.71 7.32
N GLY A 119 1.52 -4.01 7.38
CA GLY A 119 2.57 -4.22 8.38
C GLY A 119 2.70 -3.01 9.30
N GLY A 120 2.91 -3.23 10.59
CA GLY A 120 3.08 -2.15 11.58
C GLY A 120 4.03 -2.53 12.71
N ASN A 121 4.56 -1.49 13.38
CA ASN A 121 5.36 -1.64 14.60
C ASN A 121 4.49 -1.85 15.84
N ASP A 122 3.26 -1.38 15.79
CA ASP A 122 2.27 -1.44 16.85
C ASP A 122 1.10 -2.36 16.43
N PRO A 123 0.31 -2.87 17.39
CA PRO A 123 -0.85 -3.72 17.09
C PRO A 123 -1.83 -3.06 16.13
N ILE A 124 -2.13 -3.75 15.04
CA ILE A 124 -3.08 -3.28 14.03
C ILE A 124 -4.46 -3.83 14.36
N SER A 125 -5.38 -2.95 14.71
CA SER A 125 -6.78 -3.32 14.93
C SER A 125 -7.60 -3.10 13.66
N PHE A 126 -8.22 -4.17 13.16
CA PHE A 126 -9.16 -4.09 12.05
C PHE A 126 -10.58 -4.34 12.58
N ASP A 127 -11.22 -3.28 13.04
CA ASP A 127 -12.61 -3.32 13.53
C ASP A 127 -13.58 -2.95 12.39
N LYS A 128 -14.18 -3.97 11.79
CA LYS A 128 -15.19 -3.78 10.72
C LYS A 128 -16.37 -2.92 11.16
N LYS A 129 -16.83 -3.06 12.40
CA LYS A 129 -17.98 -2.30 12.90
C LYS A 129 -17.65 -0.81 12.95
N GLN A 130 -16.50 -0.47 13.52
CA GLN A 130 -16.04 0.92 13.58
C GLN A 130 -15.80 1.49 12.17
N LEU A 131 -15.20 0.71 11.28
CA LEU A 131 -14.99 1.13 9.89
C LEU A 131 -16.30 1.39 9.16
N LEU A 132 -17.29 0.51 9.31
CA LEU A 132 -18.61 0.70 8.70
C LEU A 132 -19.35 1.92 9.28
N GLN A 133 -19.17 2.22 10.56
CA GLN A 133 -19.71 3.45 11.17
C GLN A 133 -19.06 4.71 10.58
N ARG A 134 -17.73 4.70 10.39
CA ARG A 134 -17.03 5.81 9.73
C ARG A 134 -17.47 6.00 8.29
N LEU A 135 -17.62 4.91 7.53
CA LEU A 135 -18.10 4.93 6.14
C LEU A 135 -19.58 5.37 6.01
N ALA A 136 -20.32 5.41 7.10
CA ALA A 136 -21.69 5.92 7.13
C ALA A 136 -21.79 7.43 7.44
N GLN A 137 -20.69 8.09 7.76
CA GLN A 137 -20.68 9.51 8.06
C GLN A 137 -20.99 10.33 6.79
N PRO A 138 -21.83 11.38 6.87
CA PRO A 138 -22.24 12.16 5.70
C PRO A 138 -21.06 12.72 4.91
N GLN A 139 -20.03 13.20 5.58
CA GLN A 139 -18.82 13.74 4.94
C GLN A 139 -18.06 12.68 4.12
N VAL A 140 -18.00 11.43 4.60
CA VAL A 140 -17.34 10.34 3.89
C VAL A 140 -18.18 9.91 2.69
N ILE A 141 -19.51 9.83 2.85
CA ILE A 141 -20.43 9.52 1.77
C ILE A 141 -20.30 10.57 0.65
N ASN A 142 -20.34 11.87 1.00
CA ASN A 142 -20.19 12.95 0.04
C ASN A 142 -18.84 12.89 -0.69
N PHE A 143 -17.75 12.60 0.04
CA PHE A 143 -16.43 12.46 -0.56
C PHE A 143 -16.39 11.31 -1.57
N LEU A 144 -16.91 10.14 -1.20
CA LEU A 144 -16.95 8.98 -2.10
C LEU A 144 -17.79 9.26 -3.34
N GLN A 145 -18.96 9.92 -3.18
CA GLN A 145 -19.83 10.29 -4.30
C GLN A 145 -19.16 11.30 -5.24
N GLN A 146 -18.46 12.30 -4.71
CA GLN A 146 -17.68 13.25 -5.51
C GLN A 146 -16.57 12.55 -6.29
N ALA A 147 -15.97 11.50 -5.71
CA ALA A 147 -14.99 10.66 -6.37
C ALA A 147 -15.61 9.63 -7.34
N GLN A 148 -16.93 9.65 -7.55
CA GLN A 148 -17.69 8.68 -8.35
C GLN A 148 -17.56 7.23 -7.85
N ILE A 149 -17.34 7.06 -6.54
CA ILE A 149 -17.30 5.77 -5.87
C ILE A 149 -18.63 5.53 -5.17
N ASP A 150 -19.25 4.37 -5.40
CA ASP A 150 -20.50 4.00 -4.72
C ASP A 150 -20.23 3.66 -3.24
N PRO A 151 -20.73 4.46 -2.28
CA PRO A 151 -20.54 4.20 -0.86
C PRO A 151 -21.14 2.88 -0.38
N ASN A 152 -22.20 2.39 -1.05
CA ASN A 152 -22.84 1.12 -0.70
C ASN A 152 -21.93 -0.05 -1.08
N LYS A 153 -21.32 0.05 -2.27
CA LYS A 153 -20.36 -0.96 -2.72
C LYS A 153 -19.16 -1.04 -1.77
N VAL A 154 -18.57 0.09 -1.39
CA VAL A 154 -17.45 0.12 -0.44
C VAL A 154 -17.84 -0.54 0.90
N ARG A 155 -19.03 -0.22 1.42
CA ARG A 155 -19.53 -0.84 2.65
C ARG A 155 -19.78 -2.33 2.50
N GLN A 156 -20.25 -2.77 1.35
CA GLN A 156 -20.42 -4.20 1.05
C GLN A 156 -19.08 -4.91 1.00
N ASP A 157 -18.09 -4.34 0.32
CA ASP A 157 -16.73 -4.90 0.22
C ASP A 157 -16.10 -5.04 1.62
N VAL A 158 -16.26 -4.03 2.49
CA VAL A 158 -15.79 -4.10 3.89
C VAL A 158 -16.50 -5.21 4.69
N ARG A 159 -17.82 -5.39 4.52
CA ARG A 159 -18.56 -6.46 5.20
C ARG A 159 -18.06 -7.83 4.78
N GLN A 160 -17.76 -8.01 3.50
CA GLN A 160 -17.32 -9.26 2.89
C GLN A 160 -15.81 -9.50 3.00
N ALA A 161 -15.03 -8.46 3.35
CA ALA A 161 -13.59 -8.56 3.45
C ALA A 161 -13.17 -9.72 4.36
N TYR A 162 -12.26 -10.55 3.89
CA TYR A 162 -11.56 -11.51 4.72
C TYR A 162 -10.41 -10.80 5.44
N VAL A 163 -10.29 -11.02 6.74
CA VAL A 163 -9.21 -10.41 7.53
C VAL A 163 -8.52 -11.51 8.32
N ARG A 164 -7.21 -11.62 8.14
CA ARG A 164 -6.35 -12.50 8.92
C ARG A 164 -5.27 -11.67 9.59
N GLN A 165 -5.26 -11.70 10.90
CA GLN A 165 -4.16 -11.14 11.70
C GLN A 165 -3.16 -12.25 11.97
N PHE A 166 -1.88 -11.94 11.78
CA PHE A 166 -0.80 -12.83 12.15
C PHE A 166 -0.32 -12.43 13.55
N ALA A 167 -0.27 -13.39 14.45
CA ALA A 167 0.28 -13.16 15.79
C ALA A 167 1.77 -12.82 15.68
N PRO A 168 2.28 -11.93 16.53
CA PRO A 168 3.71 -11.76 16.69
C PRO A 168 4.35 -13.12 16.98
N GLN A 169 5.44 -13.43 16.28
CA GLN A 169 6.17 -14.68 16.48
C GLN A 169 7.40 -14.39 17.34
N ASP A 170 7.66 -15.29 18.31
CA ASP A 170 8.88 -15.23 19.14
C ASP A 170 10.13 -15.31 18.28
N GLU A 171 10.09 -16.16 17.24
CA GLU A 171 11.09 -16.23 16.19
C GLU A 171 10.51 -15.72 14.87
N LYS A 172 11.10 -14.65 14.32
CA LYS A 172 10.70 -14.13 13.02
C LYS A 172 11.07 -15.13 11.93
N PRO A 173 10.18 -15.36 10.94
CA PRO A 173 10.51 -16.22 9.81
C PRO A 173 11.69 -15.64 9.03
N GLN A 174 12.45 -16.51 8.38
CA GLN A 174 13.46 -16.06 7.42
C GLN A 174 12.75 -15.32 6.26
N PRO A 175 13.34 -14.23 5.75
CA PRO A 175 12.75 -13.52 4.62
C PRO A 175 12.75 -14.41 3.38
N TYR A 176 11.67 -14.33 2.60
CA TYR A 176 11.62 -15.01 1.31
C TYR A 176 12.40 -14.24 0.25
N ASN A 177 12.29 -12.92 0.25
CA ASN A 177 12.97 -12.01 -0.67
C ASN A 177 13.99 -11.14 0.08
N SER A 178 15.15 -10.98 -0.52
CA SER A 178 16.14 -9.95 -0.15
C SER A 178 16.65 -9.27 -1.42
N ASP A 179 17.38 -8.17 -1.28
CA ASP A 179 17.97 -7.45 -2.41
C ASP A 179 18.93 -8.31 -3.22
N LEU A 180 19.65 -9.20 -2.55
CA LEU A 180 20.58 -10.12 -3.20
C LEU A 180 19.89 -11.37 -3.75
N PHE A 181 18.73 -11.73 -3.21
CA PHE A 181 17.97 -12.93 -3.60
C PHE A 181 16.49 -12.59 -3.78
N PRO A 182 16.11 -11.86 -4.83
CA PRO A 182 14.72 -11.51 -5.11
C PRO A 182 14.00 -12.70 -5.75
N ARG A 183 13.73 -13.74 -4.96
CA ARG A 183 13.15 -15.01 -5.43
C ARG A 183 11.84 -14.84 -6.18
N GLY A 184 11.02 -13.88 -5.77
CA GLY A 184 9.76 -13.56 -6.44
C GLY A 184 9.93 -13.06 -7.88
N GLU A 185 11.12 -12.51 -8.22
CA GLU A 185 11.44 -12.03 -9.58
C GLU A 185 11.73 -13.19 -10.53
N TYR A 186 12.26 -14.30 -10.01
CA TYR A 186 12.73 -15.43 -10.83
C TYR A 186 11.75 -16.61 -10.87
N TYR A 187 10.54 -16.49 -10.39
CA TYR A 187 9.56 -17.58 -10.32
C TYR A 187 10.07 -18.86 -9.65
N LEU A 188 11.02 -18.74 -8.73
CA LEU A 188 11.72 -19.87 -8.17
C LEU A 188 10.87 -20.78 -7.26
N ASN A 189 9.56 -20.50 -7.13
CA ASN A 189 8.63 -21.33 -6.35
C ASN A 189 7.19 -21.19 -6.85
N GLN A 190 6.96 -21.60 -8.07
CA GLN A 190 5.61 -21.96 -8.50
C GLN A 190 5.30 -23.42 -8.18
#